data_3265c7885b59319a965b2034e561096e
#
_entry.id   3265c7885b59319a965b2034e561096e
#
_cell.length_a   1.000
_cell.length_b   1.000
_cell.length_c   1.000
_cell.angle_alpha   90.00
_cell.angle_beta   90.00
_cell.angle_gamma   90.00
#
_symmetry.space_group_name_H-M   'P 1'
#
loop_
_entity.id
_entity.type
_entity.pdbx_description
1 polymer ?
#
loop_
_entity_poly.entity_id
_entity_poly.type
_entity_poly.pdbx_seq_one_letter_code
_entity_poly.pdbx_strand_id
1 'polypeptide(L)'
;PKGVQLNEISIGVGLNKSTVYRILHTLRLHNYVIQDEKDSSYSLGNRFLLYSPFIQSLSINNVALPFMQEFSDRYDFSTSLATLDKDTSLTLSSVNPTRPSSIRISAEVGFRCPLYCCASGKVILSTFSPQALDEYLDSHHLTPLTEHTITNVLALRKDLALTAQRGYSIEYR
;
A
#
# COMPACT_ATOMS: atom_id res chain seq x y z
N PRO A 1 -12.72 -8.09 -9.87
CA PRO A 1 -13.14 -7.24 -8.75
C PRO A 1 -14.63 -6.98 -8.89
N LYS A 2 -15.39 -7.13 -7.79
CA LYS A 2 -16.82 -6.78 -7.80
C LYS A 2 -16.93 -5.26 -7.99
N GLY A 3 -17.86 -4.83 -8.85
CA GLY A 3 -18.20 -3.42 -8.98
C GLY A 3 -18.75 -2.84 -7.67
N VAL A 4 -18.68 -1.53 -7.50
CA VAL A 4 -19.14 -0.80 -6.30
C VAL A 4 -20.45 -0.08 -6.61
N GLN A 5 -21.41 -0.13 -5.70
CA GLN A 5 -22.71 0.51 -5.89
C GLN A 5 -22.64 2.03 -5.66
N LEU A 6 -23.48 2.80 -6.36
CA LEU A 6 -23.56 4.25 -6.21
C LEU A 6 -23.68 4.71 -4.75
N ASN A 7 -24.44 3.97 -3.96
CA ASN A 7 -24.66 4.28 -2.55
C ASN A 7 -23.37 4.16 -1.71
N GLU A 8 -22.62 3.09 -1.96
CA GLU A 8 -21.34 2.83 -1.27
C GLU A 8 -20.30 3.91 -1.63
N ILE A 9 -20.24 4.28 -2.93
CA ILE A 9 -19.37 5.36 -3.38
C ILE A 9 -19.77 6.68 -2.71
N SER A 10 -21.08 6.99 -2.68
CA SER A 10 -21.62 8.20 -2.05
C SER A 10 -21.22 8.31 -0.57
N ILE A 11 -21.33 7.21 0.18
CA ILE A 11 -20.91 7.14 1.58
C ILE A 11 -19.39 7.31 1.69
N GLY A 12 -18.62 6.58 0.86
CA GLY A 12 -17.16 6.58 0.92
C GLY A 12 -16.52 7.94 0.62
N VAL A 13 -17.14 8.74 -0.27
CA VAL A 13 -16.63 10.09 -0.62
C VAL A 13 -17.32 11.23 0.15
N GLY A 14 -18.34 10.95 0.97
CA GLY A 14 -19.06 11.95 1.75
C GLY A 14 -19.89 12.94 0.91
N LEU A 15 -20.31 12.55 -0.31
CA LEU A 15 -21.11 13.36 -1.21
C LEU A 15 -22.52 12.78 -1.40
N ASN A 16 -23.49 13.62 -1.73
CA ASN A 16 -24.84 13.13 -2.04
C ASN A 16 -24.87 12.34 -3.37
N LYS A 17 -25.81 11.41 -3.47
CA LYS A 17 -25.95 10.49 -4.63
C LYS A 17 -26.07 11.20 -5.98
N SER A 18 -26.78 12.34 -6.03
CA SER A 18 -26.96 13.09 -7.28
C SER A 18 -25.66 13.70 -7.78
N THR A 19 -24.82 14.21 -6.88
CA THR A 19 -23.49 14.71 -7.20
C THR A 19 -22.56 13.58 -7.66
N VAL A 20 -22.53 12.47 -6.92
CA VAL A 20 -21.72 11.30 -7.29
C VAL A 20 -22.16 10.73 -8.64
N TYR A 21 -23.46 10.63 -8.88
CA TYR A 21 -23.99 10.17 -10.17
C TYR A 21 -23.49 11.04 -11.34
N ARG A 22 -23.55 12.38 -11.19
CA ARG A 22 -23.06 13.32 -12.23
C ARG A 22 -21.57 13.15 -12.50
N ILE A 23 -20.77 12.99 -11.44
CA ILE A 23 -19.33 12.75 -11.55
C ILE A 23 -19.07 11.42 -12.27
N LEU A 24 -19.72 10.33 -11.82
CA LEU A 24 -19.57 9.02 -12.43
C LEU A 24 -20.05 9.00 -13.90
N HIS A 25 -21.12 9.73 -14.22
CA HIS A 25 -21.56 9.88 -15.59
C HIS A 25 -20.47 10.54 -16.47
N THR A 26 -19.84 11.62 -15.99
CA THR A 26 -18.74 12.26 -16.71
C THR A 26 -17.54 11.32 -16.86
N LEU A 27 -17.15 10.62 -15.80
CA LEU A 27 -16.05 9.65 -15.85
C LEU A 27 -16.36 8.50 -16.81
N ARG A 28 -17.62 8.06 -16.92
CA ARG A 28 -18.05 7.04 -17.86
C ARG A 28 -17.96 7.51 -19.30
N LEU A 29 -18.35 8.75 -19.59
CA LEU A 29 -18.20 9.34 -20.93
C LEU A 29 -16.73 9.36 -21.41
N HIS A 30 -15.80 9.47 -20.49
CA HIS A 30 -14.37 9.46 -20.77
C HIS A 30 -13.70 8.09 -20.56
N ASN A 31 -14.47 7.01 -20.38
CA ASN A 31 -13.99 5.64 -20.18
C ASN A 31 -13.09 5.43 -18.94
N TYR A 32 -13.14 6.33 -17.95
CA TYR A 32 -12.47 6.13 -16.66
C TYR A 32 -13.24 5.18 -15.75
N VAL A 33 -14.57 5.10 -15.94
CA VAL A 33 -15.47 4.22 -15.19
C VAL A 33 -16.37 3.51 -16.18
N ILE A 34 -16.69 2.26 -15.92
CA ILE A 34 -17.72 1.47 -16.61
C ILE A 34 -18.81 1.13 -15.59
N GLN A 35 -20.04 1.06 -16.07
CA GLN A 35 -21.19 0.63 -15.28
C GLN A 35 -21.70 -0.70 -15.84
N ASP A 36 -21.85 -1.68 -14.97
CA ASP A 36 -22.43 -2.98 -15.33
C ASP A 36 -23.93 -2.80 -15.64
N GLU A 37 -24.39 -3.37 -16.75
CA GLU A 37 -25.79 -3.24 -17.19
C GLU A 37 -26.75 -4.08 -16.33
N LYS A 38 -26.27 -5.12 -15.66
CA LYS A 38 -27.11 -6.06 -14.91
C LYS A 38 -27.41 -5.57 -13.51
N ASP A 39 -26.38 -5.10 -12.80
CA ASP A 39 -26.48 -4.72 -11.39
C ASP A 39 -26.23 -3.22 -11.14
N SER A 40 -25.94 -2.45 -12.21
CA SER A 40 -25.64 -1.03 -12.15
C SER A 40 -24.44 -0.66 -11.29
N SER A 41 -23.57 -1.62 -10.96
CA SER A 41 -22.33 -1.37 -10.23
C SER A 41 -21.28 -0.67 -11.10
N TYR A 42 -20.39 0.08 -10.47
CA TYR A 42 -19.33 0.84 -11.13
C TYR A 42 -18.00 0.16 -10.91
N SER A 43 -17.17 0.10 -11.95
CA SER A 43 -15.79 -0.38 -11.89
C SER A 43 -14.86 0.53 -12.69
N LEU A 44 -13.54 0.37 -12.52
CA LEU A 44 -12.56 1.14 -13.26
C LEU A 44 -12.63 0.81 -14.75
N GLY A 45 -12.63 1.84 -15.58
CA GLY A 45 -12.64 1.71 -17.04
C GLY A 45 -11.24 1.55 -17.63
N ASN A 46 -11.20 1.17 -18.90
CA ASN A 46 -9.96 0.88 -19.63
C ASN A 46 -9.06 2.10 -19.87
N ARG A 47 -9.56 3.33 -19.61
CA ARG A 47 -8.77 4.56 -19.79
C ARG A 47 -7.49 4.55 -18.95
N PHE A 48 -7.50 3.92 -17.78
CA PHE A 48 -6.33 3.79 -16.91
C PHE A 48 -5.20 2.99 -17.56
N LEU A 49 -5.49 2.07 -18.47
CA LEU A 49 -4.47 1.27 -19.17
C LEU A 49 -3.56 2.15 -20.05
N LEU A 50 -4.05 3.29 -20.52
CA LEU A 50 -3.24 4.23 -21.32
C LEU A 50 -2.11 4.86 -20.51
N TYR A 51 -2.22 4.91 -19.18
CA TYR A 51 -1.19 5.46 -18.30
C TYR A 51 -0.17 4.40 -17.86
N SER A 52 -0.47 3.12 -18.06
CA SER A 52 0.40 2.01 -17.66
C SER A 52 1.84 2.12 -18.17
N PRO A 53 2.12 2.44 -19.46
CA PRO A 53 3.49 2.61 -19.96
C PRO A 53 4.23 3.76 -19.27
N PHE A 54 3.53 4.86 -18.96
CA PHE A 54 4.14 6.02 -18.30
C PHE A 54 4.45 5.72 -16.83
N ILE A 55 3.56 5.00 -16.15
CA ILE A 55 3.79 4.56 -14.77
C ILE A 55 4.95 3.58 -14.72
N GLN A 56 5.04 2.64 -15.65
CA GLN A 56 6.12 1.67 -15.73
C GLN A 56 7.48 2.30 -16.06
N SER A 57 7.54 3.26 -16.97
CA SER A 57 8.81 3.88 -17.39
C SER A 57 9.49 4.73 -16.33
N LEU A 58 8.73 5.28 -15.38
CA LEU A 58 9.22 6.12 -14.27
C LEU A 58 9.36 5.35 -12.96
N SER A 59 9.05 4.07 -12.94
CA SER A 59 8.83 3.33 -11.72
C SER A 59 10.12 2.67 -11.23
N ILE A 60 10.47 2.91 -9.97
CA ILE A 60 11.45 2.13 -9.20
C ILE A 60 11.19 0.62 -9.31
N ASN A 61 9.94 0.22 -9.61
CA ASN A 61 9.57 -1.17 -9.86
C ASN A 61 10.43 -1.82 -10.95
N ASN A 62 10.65 -1.14 -12.08
CA ASN A 62 11.43 -1.72 -13.18
C ASN A 62 12.87 -1.99 -12.81
N VAL A 63 13.42 -1.16 -11.92
CA VAL A 63 14.77 -1.36 -11.37
C VAL A 63 14.78 -2.46 -10.32
N ALA A 64 13.77 -2.51 -9.45
CA ALA A 64 13.71 -3.42 -8.31
C ALA A 64 13.30 -4.85 -8.70
N LEU A 65 12.38 -5.02 -9.65
CA LEU A 65 11.80 -6.32 -10.01
C LEU A 65 12.83 -7.42 -10.33
N PRO A 66 13.87 -7.19 -11.14
CA PRO A 66 14.88 -8.23 -11.41
C PRO A 66 15.59 -8.72 -10.15
N PHE A 67 15.95 -7.79 -9.26
CA PHE A 67 16.60 -8.13 -7.98
C PHE A 67 15.65 -8.86 -7.03
N MET A 68 14.39 -8.44 -6.98
CA MET A 68 13.35 -9.09 -6.18
C MET A 68 13.12 -10.52 -6.65
N GLN A 69 13.07 -10.75 -7.98
CA GLN A 69 12.88 -12.08 -8.54
C GLN A 69 14.08 -12.98 -8.24
N GLU A 70 15.32 -12.49 -8.47
CA GLU A 70 16.54 -13.23 -8.16
C GLU A 70 16.58 -13.63 -6.69
N PHE A 71 16.29 -12.68 -5.78
CA PHE A 71 16.28 -12.93 -4.34
C PHE A 71 15.20 -13.95 -3.97
N SER A 72 13.98 -13.78 -4.51
CA SER A 72 12.85 -14.67 -4.25
C SER A 72 13.15 -16.10 -4.67
N ASP A 73 13.70 -16.29 -5.86
CA ASP A 73 14.02 -17.62 -6.39
C ASP A 73 15.23 -18.27 -5.67
N ARG A 74 16.18 -17.45 -5.25
CA ARG A 74 17.39 -17.94 -4.56
C ARG A 74 17.11 -18.44 -3.14
N TYR A 75 16.26 -17.72 -2.41
CA TYR A 75 16.02 -17.97 -0.99
C TYR A 75 14.65 -18.59 -0.70
N ASP A 76 13.80 -18.75 -1.72
CA ASP A 76 12.43 -19.30 -1.61
C ASP A 76 11.52 -18.46 -0.67
N PHE A 77 11.68 -17.13 -0.70
CA PHE A 77 10.86 -16.18 0.05
C PHE A 77 10.14 -15.20 -0.86
N SER A 78 8.92 -14.81 -0.46
CA SER A 78 8.24 -13.69 -1.10
C SER A 78 8.96 -12.38 -0.78
N THR A 79 9.07 -11.50 -1.80
CA THR A 79 9.63 -10.16 -1.66
C THR A 79 8.59 -9.12 -2.03
N SER A 80 8.63 -7.96 -1.40
CA SER A 80 7.75 -6.84 -1.73
C SER A 80 8.53 -5.52 -1.75
N LEU A 81 8.12 -4.63 -2.64
CA LEU A 81 8.59 -3.26 -2.70
C LEU A 81 7.51 -2.35 -2.12
N ALA A 82 7.89 -1.50 -1.19
CA ALA A 82 6.98 -0.55 -0.58
C ALA A 82 7.55 0.87 -0.64
N THR A 83 6.66 1.85 -0.61
CA THR A 83 6.98 3.28 -0.56
C THR A 83 6.16 3.99 0.49
N LEU A 84 6.59 5.19 0.85
CA LEU A 84 5.78 6.10 1.66
C LEU A 84 4.65 6.67 0.80
N ASP A 85 3.40 6.51 1.26
CA ASP A 85 2.23 7.19 0.71
C ASP A 85 1.48 7.89 1.86
N LYS A 86 1.64 9.22 1.94
CA LYS A 86 1.20 10.05 3.06
C LYS A 86 1.83 9.59 4.38
N ASP A 87 1.08 8.88 5.20
CA ASP A 87 1.42 8.39 6.53
C ASP A 87 1.44 6.86 6.62
N THR A 88 1.39 6.19 5.47
CA THR A 88 1.35 4.72 5.37
C THR A 88 2.47 4.17 4.49
N SER A 89 2.83 2.91 4.73
CA SER A 89 3.63 2.10 3.82
C SER A 89 2.71 1.49 2.77
N LEU A 90 2.89 1.86 1.50
CA LEU A 90 2.13 1.35 0.35
C LEU A 90 2.95 0.31 -0.39
N THR A 91 2.41 -0.89 -0.57
CA THR A 91 3.02 -1.93 -1.39
C THR A 91 2.85 -1.61 -2.89
N LEU A 92 3.96 -1.43 -3.59
CA LEU A 92 4.00 -1.15 -5.03
C LEU A 92 4.07 -2.43 -5.88
N SER A 93 4.81 -3.42 -5.42
CA SER A 93 4.94 -4.71 -6.09
C SER A 93 5.25 -5.82 -5.10
N SER A 94 4.93 -7.05 -5.50
CA SER A 94 5.19 -8.27 -4.74
C SER A 94 5.59 -9.37 -5.70
N VAL A 95 6.63 -10.13 -5.34
CA VAL A 95 7.16 -11.24 -6.11
C VAL A 95 7.18 -12.48 -5.22
N ASN A 96 6.65 -13.56 -5.76
CA ASN A 96 6.69 -14.87 -5.10
C ASN A 96 7.72 -15.76 -5.79
N PRO A 97 8.34 -16.71 -5.06
CA PRO A 97 9.24 -17.65 -5.66
C PRO A 97 8.52 -18.51 -6.72
N THR A 98 9.22 -18.86 -7.76
CA THR A 98 8.69 -19.72 -8.85
C THR A 98 8.47 -21.16 -8.39
N ARG A 99 9.20 -21.60 -7.36
CA ARG A 99 9.03 -22.93 -6.76
C ARG A 99 7.80 -22.97 -5.86
N PRO A 100 7.06 -24.08 -5.81
CA PRO A 100 5.96 -24.24 -4.87
C PRO A 100 6.50 -24.30 -3.44
N SER A 101 6.40 -23.19 -2.72
CA SER A 101 6.70 -23.10 -1.29
C SER A 101 5.45 -23.45 -0.48
N SER A 102 5.63 -24.08 0.66
CA SER A 102 4.53 -24.44 1.57
C SER A 102 3.91 -23.23 2.29
N ILE A 103 4.63 -22.13 2.43
CA ILE A 103 4.17 -20.89 3.09
C ILE A 103 4.50 -19.69 2.22
N ARG A 104 3.47 -18.98 1.75
CA ARG A 104 3.61 -17.73 1.01
C ARG A 104 3.02 -16.60 1.85
N ILE A 105 3.87 -15.69 2.26
CA ILE A 105 3.47 -14.45 2.92
C ILE A 105 3.82 -13.33 1.93
N SER A 106 2.85 -12.89 1.14
CA SER A 106 3.02 -11.77 0.23
C SER A 106 2.06 -10.64 0.59
N ALA A 107 2.56 -9.42 0.60
CA ALA A 107 1.70 -8.25 0.67
C ALA A 107 1.05 -8.03 -0.71
N GLU A 108 -0.25 -7.79 -0.73
CA GLU A 108 -0.95 -7.43 -1.97
C GLU A 108 -0.52 -6.06 -2.48
N VAL A 109 -0.41 -5.91 -3.80
CA VAL A 109 -0.16 -4.61 -4.42
C VAL A 109 -1.31 -3.65 -4.09
N GLY A 110 -0.96 -2.45 -3.65
CA GLY A 110 -1.95 -1.47 -3.16
C GLY A 110 -2.27 -1.58 -1.66
N PHE A 111 -1.78 -2.61 -0.97
CA PHE A 111 -1.97 -2.73 0.47
C PHE A 111 -1.26 -1.59 1.21
N ARG A 112 -1.98 -0.99 2.16
CA ARG A 112 -1.49 0.08 3.04
C ARG A 112 -1.40 -0.41 4.46
N CYS A 113 -0.27 -0.09 5.10
CA CYS A 113 -0.02 -0.41 6.49
C CYS A 113 0.47 0.83 7.22
N PRO A 114 -0.02 1.13 8.44
CA PRO A 114 0.56 2.19 9.25
C PRO A 114 2.06 1.98 9.46
N LEU A 115 2.84 3.06 9.39
CA LEU A 115 4.31 2.95 9.37
C LEU A 115 4.89 2.27 10.62
N TYR A 116 4.28 2.47 11.78
CA TYR A 116 4.81 1.94 13.05
C TYR A 116 4.68 0.43 13.21
N CYS A 117 3.75 -0.23 12.48
CA CYS A 117 3.39 -1.63 12.72
C CYS A 117 3.96 -2.62 11.70
N CYS A 118 4.65 -2.16 10.66
CA CYS A 118 5.27 -3.05 9.67
C CYS A 118 6.76 -2.75 9.47
N ALA A 119 7.53 -3.76 9.07
CA ALA A 119 8.97 -3.64 8.90
C ALA A 119 9.36 -2.54 7.89
N SER A 120 8.72 -2.51 6.72
CA SER A 120 8.93 -1.46 5.71
C SER A 120 8.61 -0.07 6.23
N GLY A 121 7.52 0.07 6.97
CA GLY A 121 7.12 1.33 7.59
C GLY A 121 8.11 1.81 8.64
N LYS A 122 8.62 0.92 9.48
CA LYS A 122 9.66 1.27 10.48
C LYS A 122 10.98 1.70 9.81
N VAL A 123 11.34 1.09 8.69
CA VAL A 123 12.49 1.56 7.89
C VAL A 123 12.22 2.98 7.38
N ILE A 124 11.04 3.26 6.84
CA ILE A 124 10.65 4.60 6.40
C ILE A 124 10.70 5.60 7.56
N LEU A 125 10.05 5.28 8.71
CA LEU A 125 10.07 6.15 9.90
C LEU A 125 11.49 6.42 10.41
N SER A 126 12.39 5.46 10.29
CA SER A 126 13.79 5.62 10.74
C SER A 126 14.56 6.65 9.92
N THR A 127 14.06 7.07 8.76
CA THR A 127 14.63 8.13 7.90
C THR A 127 14.06 9.52 8.17
N PHE A 128 13.02 9.62 9.00
CA PHE A 128 12.40 10.90 9.32
C PHE A 128 13.34 11.78 10.16
N SER A 129 13.26 13.09 9.97
CA SER A 129 13.88 14.03 10.90
C SER A 129 13.22 13.89 12.28
N PRO A 130 13.91 14.28 13.38
CA PRO A 130 13.31 14.26 14.72
C PRO A 130 11.95 14.96 14.78
N GLN A 131 11.85 16.13 14.14
CA GLN A 131 10.61 16.91 14.09
C GLN A 131 9.51 16.17 13.33
N ALA A 132 9.77 15.61 12.14
CA ALA A 132 8.80 14.86 11.36
C ALA A 132 8.32 13.58 12.08
N LEU A 133 9.22 12.94 12.82
CA LEU A 133 8.87 11.80 13.65
C LEU A 133 7.96 12.19 14.83
N ASP A 134 8.22 13.33 15.47
CA ASP A 134 7.38 13.88 16.53
C ASP A 134 5.96 14.17 15.99
N GLU A 135 5.86 14.89 14.87
CA GLU A 135 4.59 15.18 14.20
C GLU A 135 3.80 13.90 13.83
N TYR A 136 4.50 12.87 13.35
CA TYR A 136 3.87 11.58 13.05
C TYR A 136 3.33 10.92 14.32
N LEU A 137 4.12 10.87 15.39
CA LEU A 137 3.74 10.22 16.65
C LEU A 137 2.63 10.96 17.40
N ASP A 138 2.58 12.30 17.30
CA ASP A 138 1.53 13.12 17.90
C ASP A 138 0.18 12.97 17.16
N SER A 139 0.23 12.75 15.83
CA SER A 139 -0.97 12.61 15.00
C SER A 139 -1.52 11.17 14.92
N HIS A 140 -0.76 10.16 15.38
CA HIS A 140 -1.15 8.76 15.25
C HIS A 140 -1.19 8.03 16.58
N HIS A 141 -2.34 7.43 16.88
CA HIS A 141 -2.44 6.48 18.00
C HIS A 141 -1.82 5.15 17.60
N LEU A 142 -0.85 4.67 18.39
CA LEU A 142 -0.21 3.38 18.19
C LEU A 142 -1.15 2.25 18.66
N THR A 143 -2.04 1.80 17.77
CA THR A 143 -3.00 0.73 18.05
C THR A 143 -2.35 -0.64 17.86
N PRO A 144 -2.54 -1.62 18.74
CA PRO A 144 -2.01 -2.96 18.54
C PRO A 144 -2.76 -3.67 17.40
N LEU A 145 -2.07 -4.03 16.32
CA LEU A 145 -2.60 -4.86 15.23
C LEU A 145 -2.30 -6.34 15.44
N THR A 146 -1.22 -6.62 16.16
CA THR A 146 -0.83 -7.96 16.65
C THR A 146 -0.34 -7.84 18.08
N GLU A 147 -0.15 -8.94 18.77
CA GLU A 147 0.45 -8.97 20.12
C GLU A 147 1.89 -8.43 20.17
N HIS A 148 2.57 -8.43 19.03
CA HIS A 148 3.95 -7.95 18.89
C HIS A 148 4.04 -6.50 18.40
N THR A 149 2.92 -5.83 18.13
CA THR A 149 2.92 -4.42 17.69
C THR A 149 3.47 -3.53 18.80
N ILE A 150 4.49 -2.74 18.49
CA ILE A 150 5.06 -1.77 19.45
C ILE A 150 4.09 -0.59 19.58
N THR A 151 3.43 -0.49 20.73
CA THR A 151 2.46 0.59 21.03
C THR A 151 3.01 1.66 21.98
N ASN A 152 4.18 1.44 22.55
CA ASN A 152 4.84 2.41 23.42
C ASN A 152 5.78 3.30 22.60
N VAL A 153 5.60 4.62 22.67
CA VAL A 153 6.38 5.62 21.90
C VAL A 153 7.89 5.51 22.17
N LEU A 154 8.29 5.34 23.45
CA LEU A 154 9.72 5.23 23.78
C LEU A 154 10.34 3.95 23.23
N ALA A 155 9.61 2.84 23.30
CA ALA A 155 10.05 1.58 22.71
C ALA A 155 10.14 1.66 21.19
N LEU A 156 9.17 2.31 20.53
CA LEU A 156 9.20 2.53 19.09
C LEU A 156 10.42 3.39 18.68
N ARG A 157 10.67 4.50 19.36
CA ARG A 157 11.85 5.35 19.09
C ARG A 157 13.17 4.57 19.22
N LYS A 158 13.28 3.70 20.23
CA LYS A 158 14.44 2.83 20.40
C LYS A 158 14.59 1.83 19.25
N ASP A 159 13.52 1.21 18.81
CA ASP A 159 13.53 0.28 17.65
C ASP A 159 13.87 1.01 16.36
N LEU A 160 13.36 2.23 16.15
CA LEU A 160 13.68 3.07 14.99
C LEU A 160 15.17 3.50 14.99
N ALA A 161 15.74 3.85 16.12
CA ALA A 161 17.17 4.15 16.22
C ALA A 161 18.04 2.94 15.86
N LEU A 162 17.68 1.76 16.35
CA LEU A 162 18.34 0.51 15.97
C LEU A 162 18.13 0.19 14.49
N THR A 163 16.94 0.46 13.95
CA THR A 163 16.63 0.28 12.53
C THR A 163 17.51 1.18 11.65
N ALA A 164 17.64 2.46 12.01
CA ALA A 164 18.52 3.39 11.31
C ALA A 164 19.99 2.93 11.31
N GLN A 165 20.46 2.42 12.46
CA GLN A 165 21.85 1.96 12.61
C GLN A 165 22.14 0.70 11.79
N ARG A 166 21.24 -0.28 11.80
CA ARG A 166 21.43 -1.59 11.12
C ARG A 166 20.98 -1.60 9.66
N GLY A 167 20.18 -0.61 9.21
CA GLY A 167 19.67 -0.51 7.85
C GLY A 167 18.46 -1.39 7.52
N TYR A 168 17.89 -2.11 8.49
CA TYR A 168 16.71 -2.94 8.31
C TYR A 168 15.86 -2.99 9.58
N SER A 169 14.58 -3.37 9.43
CA SER A 169 13.66 -3.63 10.52
C SER A 169 13.16 -5.08 10.50
N ILE A 170 12.70 -5.53 11.65
CA ILE A 170 12.09 -6.87 11.81
C ILE A 170 10.67 -6.70 12.36
N GLU A 171 9.76 -7.48 11.82
CA GLU A 171 8.39 -7.60 12.29
C GLU A 171 8.13 -9.04 12.73
N TYR A 172 7.58 -9.19 13.92
CA TYR A 172 7.10 -10.48 14.42
C TYR A 172 5.56 -10.50 14.33
N ARG A 173 5.02 -11.58 13.80
CA ARG A 173 3.56 -11.79 13.66
C ARG A 173 3.11 -12.97 14.50
#